data_9a15dd042b01ac9b3827fa68a3c79b60
#
_entry.id   9a15dd042b01ac9b3827fa68a3c79b60
#
_cell.length_a   1.000
_cell.length_b   1.000
_cell.length_c   1.000
_cell.angle_alpha   90.00
_cell.angle_beta   90.00
_cell.angle_gamma   90.00
#
_symmetry.space_group_name_H-M   'P 1'
#
loop_
_entity.id
_entity.type
_entity.pdbx_description
1 polymer ?
#
loop_
_entity_poly.entity_id
_entity_poly.type
_entity_poly.pdbx_seq_one_letter_code
_entity_poly.pdbx_strand_id
1 'polypeptide(L)'
;RRNIITIFKGNDRYILEDTDVVLNKANQGVQTLERYKKVFDNKLSILNEYEFNDIVTLENVIVAIQRAEMVMRIVEDIQSQIYELGNDGRLVKMQLEELIGGVEKEELLIIKDYLAVTKKKKTPETVMEELSEIPYEELTKQVTVAKLLGYENFDNYDEVGVYTRGYRILSKIPRMPSNIVENLVLSYKSFQHILAADIESLDEVDGIGEVRARTIKQSLRRMQEQFVFDNIVV
;
A
#
# COMPACT_ATOMS: atom_id res chain seq x y z
N ARG A 1 -34.92 -22.02 16.17
CA ARG A 1 -34.99 -22.84 14.94
C ARG A 1 -34.24 -22.06 13.89
N ARG A 2 -33.06 -22.55 13.45
CA ARG A 2 -32.32 -21.95 12.32
C ARG A 2 -33.07 -22.33 11.05
N ASN A 3 -33.54 -21.35 10.28
CA ASN A 3 -34.06 -21.55 8.95
C ASN A 3 -32.88 -21.79 8.00
N ILE A 4 -32.58 -23.05 7.71
CA ILE A 4 -31.57 -23.42 6.73
C ILE A 4 -32.29 -23.51 5.39
N ILE A 5 -32.00 -22.56 4.48
CA ILE A 5 -32.45 -22.63 3.10
C ILE A 5 -31.41 -23.42 2.32
N THR A 6 -31.81 -24.54 1.75
CA THR A 6 -30.95 -25.37 0.93
C THR A 6 -31.36 -25.18 -0.54
N ILE A 7 -30.44 -24.74 -1.38
CA ILE A 7 -30.64 -24.62 -2.82
C ILE A 7 -29.83 -25.71 -3.52
N PHE A 8 -30.43 -26.40 -4.49
CA PHE A 8 -29.79 -27.37 -5.34
C PHE A 8 -29.58 -26.78 -6.73
N LYS A 9 -28.33 -26.81 -7.22
CA LYS A 9 -27.99 -26.48 -8.60
C LYS A 9 -27.19 -27.66 -9.18
N GLY A 10 -27.84 -28.45 -9.99
CA GLY A 10 -27.26 -29.72 -10.45
C GLY A 10 -27.13 -30.73 -9.29
N ASN A 11 -25.96 -31.35 -9.13
CA ASN A 11 -25.64 -32.29 -8.04
C ASN A 11 -25.08 -31.60 -6.77
N ASP A 12 -24.88 -30.28 -6.79
CA ASP A 12 -24.27 -29.55 -5.69
C ASP A 12 -25.35 -29.02 -4.73
N ARG A 13 -25.08 -29.19 -3.45
CA ARG A 13 -25.92 -28.71 -2.36
C ARG A 13 -25.33 -27.40 -1.79
N TYR A 14 -26.03 -26.29 -1.95
CA TYR A 14 -25.66 -25.01 -1.35
C TYR A 14 -26.50 -24.79 -0.09
N ILE A 15 -25.82 -24.53 1.03
CA ILE A 15 -26.45 -24.10 2.27
C ILE A 15 -26.26 -22.60 2.34
N LEU A 16 -27.36 -21.84 2.22
CA LEU A 16 -27.34 -20.40 2.50
C LEU A 16 -27.30 -20.20 4.01
N GLU A 17 -26.34 -19.43 4.47
CA GLU A 17 -26.33 -18.96 5.86
C GLU A 17 -27.50 -17.97 6.08
N ASP A 18 -27.95 -17.87 7.32
CA ASP A 18 -28.95 -16.88 7.72
C ASP A 18 -28.38 -15.47 7.47
N THR A 19 -29.18 -14.57 6.86
CA THR A 19 -28.77 -13.19 6.57
C THR A 19 -28.21 -12.48 7.80
N ASP A 20 -28.80 -12.68 8.99
CA ASP A 20 -28.30 -12.09 10.24
C ASP A 20 -26.89 -12.60 10.60
N VAL A 21 -26.59 -13.86 10.30
CA VAL A 21 -25.27 -14.45 10.55
C VAL A 21 -24.23 -13.84 9.61
N VAL A 22 -24.56 -13.72 8.33
CA VAL A 22 -23.64 -13.11 7.33
C VAL A 22 -23.44 -11.63 7.63
N LEU A 23 -24.50 -10.90 8.02
CA LEU A 23 -24.40 -9.49 8.40
C LEU A 23 -23.52 -9.29 9.65
N ASN A 24 -23.64 -10.16 10.64
CA ASN A 24 -22.79 -10.11 11.83
C ASN A 24 -21.32 -10.40 11.48
N LYS A 25 -21.05 -11.37 10.61
CA LYS A 25 -19.69 -11.63 10.11
C LYS A 25 -19.11 -10.43 9.40
N ALA A 26 -19.88 -9.82 8.48
CA ALA A 26 -19.46 -8.64 7.74
C ALA A 26 -19.13 -7.45 8.68
N ASN A 27 -19.97 -7.18 9.68
CA ASN A 27 -19.70 -6.14 10.68
C ASN A 27 -18.46 -6.44 11.54
N GLN A 28 -18.23 -7.69 11.92
CA GLN A 28 -17.00 -8.11 12.61
C GLN A 28 -15.77 -7.96 11.72
N GLY A 29 -15.93 -8.26 10.41
CA GLY A 29 -14.92 -8.01 9.39
C GLY A 29 -14.52 -6.54 9.32
N VAL A 30 -15.50 -5.62 9.26
CA VAL A 30 -15.26 -4.17 9.26
C VAL A 30 -14.48 -3.72 10.50
N GLN A 31 -14.88 -4.16 11.70
CA GLN A 31 -14.14 -3.84 12.94
C GLN A 31 -12.69 -4.37 12.92
N THR A 32 -12.49 -5.53 12.32
CA THR A 32 -11.15 -6.10 12.14
C THR A 32 -10.35 -5.29 11.15
N LEU A 33 -10.96 -4.91 10.03
CA LEU A 33 -10.39 -4.05 9.01
C LEU A 33 -9.91 -2.70 9.59
N GLU A 34 -10.73 -2.03 10.41
CA GLU A 34 -10.37 -0.78 11.07
C GLU A 34 -9.06 -0.90 11.87
N ARG A 35 -8.92 -1.99 12.64
CA ARG A 35 -7.70 -2.26 13.43
C ARG A 35 -6.49 -2.49 12.53
N TYR A 36 -6.62 -3.31 11.49
CA TYR A 36 -5.51 -3.60 10.57
C TYR A 36 -5.12 -2.39 9.74
N LYS A 37 -6.11 -1.61 9.29
CA LYS A 37 -5.89 -0.34 8.59
C LYS A 37 -5.11 0.66 9.45
N LYS A 38 -5.46 0.80 10.73
CA LYS A 38 -4.71 1.66 11.68
C LYS A 38 -3.25 1.22 11.84
N VAL A 39 -3.01 -0.10 11.88
CA VAL A 39 -1.63 -0.63 11.95
C VAL A 39 -0.88 -0.33 10.65
N PHE A 40 -1.52 -0.49 9.50
CA PHE A 40 -0.94 -0.15 8.20
C PHE A 40 -0.61 1.34 8.10
N ASP A 41 -1.54 2.22 8.45
CA ASP A 41 -1.32 3.67 8.44
C ASP A 41 -0.16 4.10 9.33
N ASN A 42 -0.01 3.48 10.50
CA ASN A 42 1.14 3.71 11.38
C ASN A 42 2.45 3.26 10.72
N LYS A 43 2.47 2.09 10.04
CA LYS A 43 3.67 1.64 9.32
C LYS A 43 4.01 2.54 8.14
N LEU A 44 3.01 3.10 7.45
CA LEU A 44 3.22 4.11 6.41
C LEU A 44 3.81 5.40 6.96
N SER A 45 3.37 5.84 8.14
CA SER A 45 3.92 7.05 8.80
C SER A 45 5.39 6.85 9.14
N ILE A 46 5.75 5.72 9.72
CA ILE A 46 7.15 5.36 10.03
C ILE A 46 7.99 5.28 8.74
N LEU A 47 7.46 4.64 7.70
CA LEU A 47 8.14 4.53 6.41
C LEU A 47 8.38 5.91 5.78
N ASN A 48 7.40 6.82 5.84
CA ASN A 48 7.58 8.21 5.39
C ASN A 48 8.75 8.89 6.08
N GLU A 49 8.81 8.81 7.41
CA GLU A 49 9.90 9.41 8.21
C GLU A 49 11.26 8.83 7.79
N TYR A 50 11.34 7.52 7.65
CA TYR A 50 12.59 6.83 7.29
C TYR A 50 13.03 7.17 5.86
N GLU A 51 12.08 7.35 4.92
CA GLU A 51 12.37 7.78 3.56
C GLU A 51 12.96 9.21 3.52
N PHE A 52 12.43 10.14 4.32
CA PHE A 52 13.01 11.49 4.39
C PHE A 52 14.39 11.53 5.05
N ASN A 53 14.66 10.61 5.98
CA ASN A 53 15.93 10.53 6.71
C ASN A 53 16.96 9.58 6.06
N ASP A 54 16.61 8.93 4.95
CA ASP A 54 17.45 7.95 4.22
C ASP A 54 17.92 6.76 5.10
N ILE A 55 17.04 6.27 5.95
CA ILE A 55 17.32 5.17 6.89
C ILE A 55 16.39 3.97 6.72
N VAL A 56 15.78 3.83 5.54
CA VAL A 56 14.87 2.71 5.25
C VAL A 56 15.63 1.41 5.18
N THR A 57 15.14 0.39 5.87
CA THR A 57 15.62 -0.98 5.74
C THR A 57 14.65 -1.83 4.93
N LEU A 58 15.14 -2.94 4.38
CA LEU A 58 14.30 -3.86 3.62
C LEU A 58 13.17 -4.44 4.49
N GLU A 59 13.41 -4.65 5.79
CA GLU A 59 12.39 -5.08 6.73
C GLU A 59 11.22 -4.09 6.82
N ASN A 60 11.51 -2.78 6.86
CA ASN A 60 10.47 -1.76 6.90
C ASN A 60 9.52 -1.84 5.70
N VAL A 61 10.09 -2.06 4.50
CA VAL A 61 9.35 -2.22 3.26
C VAL A 61 8.52 -3.51 3.27
N ILE A 62 9.14 -4.64 3.63
CA ILE A 62 8.46 -5.95 3.72
C ILE A 62 7.27 -5.86 4.66
N VAL A 63 7.47 -5.30 5.86
CA VAL A 63 6.37 -5.18 6.86
C VAL A 63 5.26 -4.28 6.34
N ALA A 64 5.56 -3.17 5.65
CA ALA A 64 4.54 -2.29 5.09
C ALA A 64 3.69 -3.04 4.04
N ILE A 65 4.31 -3.79 3.13
CA ILE A 65 3.62 -4.60 2.11
C ILE A 65 2.78 -5.71 2.77
N GLN A 66 3.34 -6.45 3.74
CA GLN A 66 2.58 -7.47 4.47
C GLN A 66 1.33 -6.90 5.13
N ARG A 67 1.39 -5.67 5.66
CA ARG A 67 0.23 -5.02 6.28
C ARG A 67 -0.80 -4.55 5.28
N ALA A 68 -0.36 -4.01 4.12
CA ALA A 68 -1.25 -3.65 3.02
C ALA A 68 -2.03 -4.88 2.52
N GLU A 69 -1.30 -5.96 2.21
CA GLU A 69 -1.88 -7.20 1.70
C GLU A 69 -2.85 -7.85 2.71
N MET A 70 -2.54 -7.81 4.02
CA MET A 70 -3.48 -8.26 5.06
C MET A 70 -4.78 -7.45 5.06
N VAL A 71 -4.69 -6.14 4.87
CA VAL A 71 -5.87 -5.26 4.74
C VAL A 71 -6.68 -5.67 3.51
N MET A 72 -6.03 -5.87 2.36
CA MET A 72 -6.72 -6.22 1.11
C MET A 72 -7.45 -7.57 1.20
N ARG A 73 -6.87 -8.58 1.85
CA ARG A 73 -7.52 -9.88 2.08
C ARG A 73 -8.76 -9.78 2.96
N ILE A 74 -8.72 -8.96 4.01
CA ILE A 74 -9.90 -8.71 4.84
C ILE A 74 -10.99 -8.01 4.02
N VAL A 75 -10.59 -7.09 3.12
CA VAL A 75 -11.52 -6.43 2.18
C VAL A 75 -12.22 -7.44 1.28
N GLU A 76 -11.48 -8.39 0.68
CA GLU A 76 -12.04 -9.44 -0.16
C GLU A 76 -13.05 -10.32 0.58
N ASP A 77 -12.72 -10.70 1.83
CA ASP A 77 -13.64 -11.47 2.68
C ASP A 77 -14.94 -10.71 2.94
N ILE A 78 -14.86 -9.41 3.26
CA ILE A 78 -16.04 -8.55 3.48
C ILE A 78 -16.83 -8.37 2.19
N GLN A 79 -16.16 -8.17 1.04
CA GLN A 79 -16.81 -8.05 -0.26
C GLN A 79 -17.60 -9.30 -0.63
N SER A 80 -17.07 -10.49 -0.35
CA SER A 80 -17.76 -11.75 -0.53
C SER A 80 -19.05 -11.81 0.30
N GLN A 81 -19.00 -11.39 1.55
CA GLN A 81 -20.16 -11.32 2.45
C GLN A 81 -21.19 -10.28 2.00
N ILE A 82 -20.74 -9.10 1.52
CA ILE A 82 -21.63 -8.07 0.94
C ILE A 82 -22.35 -8.63 -0.29
N TYR A 83 -21.67 -9.41 -1.13
CA TYR A 83 -22.28 -10.04 -2.28
C TYR A 83 -23.38 -11.01 -1.89
N GLU A 84 -23.19 -11.83 -0.84
CA GLU A 84 -24.21 -12.72 -0.30
C GLU A 84 -25.42 -11.97 0.29
N LEU A 85 -25.18 -10.83 0.97
CA LEU A 85 -26.19 -9.99 1.59
C LEU A 85 -27.05 -9.23 0.57
N GLY A 86 -26.56 -8.98 -0.63
CA GLY A 86 -27.25 -8.18 -1.63
C GLY A 86 -27.62 -6.78 -1.12
N ASN A 87 -28.92 -6.45 -1.10
CA ASN A 87 -29.38 -5.14 -0.64
C ASN A 87 -29.15 -4.88 0.87
N ASP A 88 -29.14 -5.92 1.69
CA ASP A 88 -28.93 -5.81 3.13
C ASP A 88 -27.48 -5.47 3.47
N GLY A 89 -26.54 -5.74 2.56
CA GLY A 89 -25.13 -5.40 2.67
C GLY A 89 -24.79 -3.93 2.35
N ARG A 90 -25.75 -3.09 1.96
CA ARG A 90 -25.47 -1.72 1.46
C ARG A 90 -24.70 -0.85 2.45
N LEU A 91 -25.06 -0.88 3.74
CA LEU A 91 -24.38 -0.08 4.77
C LEU A 91 -22.95 -0.55 5.01
N VAL A 92 -22.74 -1.86 5.05
CA VAL A 92 -21.39 -2.46 5.17
C VAL A 92 -20.53 -2.06 3.98
N LYS A 93 -21.08 -2.09 2.77
CA LYS A 93 -20.37 -1.66 1.56
C LYS A 93 -19.91 -0.19 1.64
N MET A 94 -20.77 0.71 2.10
CA MET A 94 -20.41 2.13 2.26
C MET A 94 -19.28 2.32 3.29
N GLN A 95 -19.34 1.62 4.43
CA GLN A 95 -18.27 1.64 5.43
C GLN A 95 -16.96 1.09 4.88
N LEU A 96 -17.04 -0.02 4.13
CA LEU A 96 -15.88 -0.61 3.48
C LEU A 96 -15.22 0.38 2.51
N GLU A 97 -15.98 1.00 1.62
CA GLU A 97 -15.49 1.97 0.63
C GLU A 97 -14.81 3.19 1.31
N GLU A 98 -15.32 3.64 2.45
CA GLU A 98 -14.72 4.72 3.23
C GLU A 98 -13.38 4.30 3.86
N LEU A 99 -13.30 3.09 4.39
CA LEU A 99 -12.11 2.60 5.10
C LEU A 99 -10.93 2.28 4.17
N ILE A 100 -11.20 1.69 3.00
CA ILE A 100 -10.14 1.16 2.13
C ILE A 100 -9.48 2.21 1.24
N GLY A 101 -9.95 3.46 1.27
CA GLY A 101 -9.49 4.51 0.36
C GLY A 101 -7.97 4.59 0.27
N GLY A 102 -7.42 4.17 -0.88
CA GLY A 102 -6.02 4.34 -1.23
C GLY A 102 -5.04 3.24 -0.78
N VAL A 103 -5.47 2.19 -0.06
CA VAL A 103 -4.57 1.10 0.39
C VAL A 103 -3.88 0.41 -0.78
N GLU A 104 -4.64 -0.05 -1.77
CA GLU A 104 -4.12 -0.69 -2.99
C GLU A 104 -3.13 0.20 -3.73
N LYS A 105 -3.45 1.49 -3.85
CA LYS A 105 -2.55 2.45 -4.49
C LYS A 105 -1.25 2.66 -3.70
N GLU A 106 -1.33 2.76 -2.37
CA GLU A 106 -0.14 2.90 -1.52
C GLU A 106 0.74 1.65 -1.63
N GLU A 107 0.16 0.45 -1.63
CA GLU A 107 0.88 -0.81 -1.80
C GLU A 107 1.62 -0.85 -3.14
N LEU A 108 0.92 -0.56 -4.24
CA LEU A 108 1.51 -0.50 -5.58
C LEU A 108 2.69 0.49 -5.63
N LEU A 109 2.54 1.66 -5.00
CA LEU A 109 3.60 2.67 -4.96
C LEU A 109 4.79 2.23 -4.11
N ILE A 110 4.58 1.52 -2.97
CA ILE A 110 5.67 0.93 -2.19
C ILE A 110 6.42 -0.09 -3.05
N ILE A 111 5.71 -1.00 -3.69
CA ILE A 111 6.33 -1.99 -4.59
C ILE A 111 7.11 -1.26 -5.71
N LYS A 112 6.51 -0.23 -6.32
CA LYS A 112 7.15 0.55 -7.37
C LYS A 112 8.43 1.26 -6.89
N ASP A 113 8.46 1.73 -5.65
CA ASP A 113 9.63 2.40 -5.07
C ASP A 113 10.78 1.43 -4.76
N TYR A 114 10.46 0.19 -4.36
CA TYR A 114 11.46 -0.73 -3.80
C TYR A 114 11.72 -2.00 -4.63
N LEU A 115 10.96 -2.25 -5.71
CA LEU A 115 11.19 -3.40 -6.57
C LEU A 115 12.61 -3.39 -7.12
N ALA A 116 13.39 -4.44 -6.83
CA ALA A 116 14.77 -4.53 -7.29
C ALA A 116 14.85 -4.64 -8.82
N VAL A 117 15.86 -4.00 -9.40
CA VAL A 117 16.16 -4.13 -10.83
C VAL A 117 16.85 -5.47 -11.05
N THR A 118 16.08 -6.48 -11.42
CA THR A 118 16.61 -7.83 -11.71
C THR A 118 16.63 -8.11 -13.21
N LYS A 119 17.33 -9.18 -13.61
CA LYS A 119 17.34 -9.65 -15.02
C LYS A 119 15.95 -10.07 -15.50
N LYS A 120 15.10 -10.55 -14.60
CA LYS A 120 13.67 -10.81 -14.85
C LYS A 120 12.93 -9.49 -14.59
N LYS A 121 12.53 -8.81 -15.64
CA LYS A 121 11.76 -7.56 -15.54
C LYS A 121 10.35 -7.87 -15.02
N LYS A 122 10.17 -7.88 -13.70
CA LYS A 122 8.86 -7.86 -13.08
C LYS A 122 8.33 -6.43 -13.05
N THR A 123 7.03 -6.27 -13.26
CA THR A 123 6.35 -4.99 -13.02
C THR A 123 5.79 -4.95 -11.60
N PRO A 124 5.56 -3.78 -11.02
CA PRO A 124 4.92 -3.66 -9.71
C PRO A 124 3.55 -4.37 -9.66
N GLU A 125 2.77 -4.28 -10.74
CA GLU A 125 1.46 -4.93 -10.87
C GLU A 125 1.58 -6.46 -10.81
N THR A 126 2.56 -7.04 -11.52
CA THR A 126 2.82 -8.49 -11.46
C THR A 126 3.21 -8.94 -10.06
N VAL A 127 4.01 -8.15 -9.34
CA VAL A 127 4.38 -8.48 -7.95
C VAL A 127 3.17 -8.42 -7.03
N MET A 128 2.29 -7.46 -7.23
CA MET A 128 1.05 -7.31 -6.48
C MET A 128 0.10 -8.50 -6.70
N GLU A 129 -0.06 -8.94 -7.97
CA GLU A 129 -0.81 -10.15 -8.31
C GLU A 129 -0.22 -11.40 -7.64
N GLU A 130 1.11 -11.59 -7.73
CA GLU A 130 1.79 -12.71 -7.06
C GLU A 130 1.62 -12.66 -5.52
N LEU A 131 1.61 -11.49 -4.90
CA LEU A 131 1.38 -11.31 -3.46
C LEU A 131 -0.03 -11.73 -3.05
N SER A 132 -1.04 -11.37 -3.84
CA SER A 132 -2.44 -11.72 -3.54
C SER A 132 -2.70 -13.23 -3.61
N GLU A 133 -1.95 -13.97 -4.43
CA GLU A 133 -2.12 -15.41 -4.64
C GLU A 133 -1.39 -16.28 -3.61
N ILE A 134 -0.38 -15.78 -2.89
CA ILE A 134 0.37 -16.58 -1.92
C ILE A 134 -0.46 -16.91 -0.67
N PRO A 135 -0.33 -18.10 -0.05
CA PRO A 135 -0.99 -18.43 1.20
C PRO A 135 -0.61 -17.47 2.33
N TYR A 136 -1.52 -17.30 3.31
CA TYR A 136 -1.28 -16.41 4.46
C TYR A 136 0.00 -16.75 5.22
N GLU A 137 0.29 -18.03 5.41
CA GLU A 137 1.48 -18.52 6.09
C GLU A 137 2.77 -18.14 5.35
N GLU A 138 2.72 -18.04 4.03
CA GLU A 138 3.84 -17.58 3.21
C GLU A 138 3.98 -16.07 3.24
N LEU A 139 2.86 -15.32 3.21
CA LEU A 139 2.87 -13.87 3.33
C LEU A 139 3.53 -13.40 4.64
N THR A 140 3.36 -14.13 5.74
CA THR A 140 3.97 -13.78 7.03
C THR A 140 5.49 -13.97 7.07
N LYS A 141 6.06 -14.72 6.12
CA LYS A 141 7.51 -14.93 6.02
C LYS A 141 8.18 -13.79 5.26
N GLN A 142 9.06 -13.06 5.91
CA GLN A 142 9.81 -11.96 5.29
C GLN A 142 10.56 -12.41 4.02
N VAL A 143 11.13 -13.61 4.05
CA VAL A 143 11.88 -14.18 2.91
C VAL A 143 11.02 -14.32 1.65
N THR A 144 9.73 -14.63 1.78
CA THR A 144 8.82 -14.77 0.64
C THR A 144 8.58 -13.42 -0.02
N VAL A 145 8.24 -12.39 0.75
CA VAL A 145 8.01 -11.03 0.24
C VAL A 145 9.31 -10.43 -0.32
N ALA A 146 10.45 -10.63 0.35
CA ALA A 146 11.75 -10.19 -0.14
C ALA A 146 12.07 -10.76 -1.53
N LYS A 147 11.86 -12.06 -1.74
CA LYS A 147 12.06 -12.73 -3.04
C LYS A 147 11.14 -12.18 -4.13
N LEU A 148 9.88 -11.89 -3.81
CA LEU A 148 8.95 -11.29 -4.76
C LEU A 148 9.42 -9.90 -5.20
N LEU A 149 9.99 -9.12 -4.29
CA LEU A 149 10.60 -7.83 -4.57
C LEU A 149 11.97 -7.93 -5.28
N GLY A 150 12.51 -9.14 -5.44
CA GLY A 150 13.79 -9.39 -6.11
C GLY A 150 15.02 -9.31 -5.19
N TYR A 151 14.83 -9.36 -3.88
CA TYR A 151 15.91 -9.42 -2.89
C TYR A 151 16.08 -10.86 -2.42
N GLU A 152 17.21 -11.45 -2.76
CA GLU A 152 17.55 -12.85 -2.43
C GLU A 152 18.83 -12.90 -1.59
N ASN A 153 18.96 -13.94 -0.77
CA ASN A 153 20.19 -14.28 -0.03
C ASN A 153 20.62 -13.27 1.05
N PHE A 154 19.66 -12.73 1.79
CA PHE A 154 19.91 -11.93 2.99
C PHE A 154 19.50 -12.73 4.24
N ASP A 155 20.35 -12.74 5.27
CA ASP A 155 20.06 -13.40 6.54
C ASP A 155 19.28 -12.50 7.50
N ASN A 156 19.50 -11.19 7.40
CA ASN A 156 18.88 -10.18 8.26
C ASN A 156 18.41 -8.97 7.45
N TYR A 157 17.09 -8.77 7.34
CA TYR A 157 16.49 -7.73 6.51
C TYR A 157 16.50 -6.34 7.15
N ASP A 158 16.68 -6.24 8.48
CA ASP A 158 16.77 -4.95 9.20
C ASP A 158 18.15 -4.29 9.03
N GLU A 159 19.17 -5.06 8.64
CA GLU A 159 20.51 -4.55 8.32
C GLU A 159 20.67 -4.17 6.84
N VAL A 160 19.70 -4.51 5.99
CA VAL A 160 19.75 -4.20 4.56
C VAL A 160 19.15 -2.84 4.29
N GLY A 161 19.96 -1.81 4.12
CA GLY A 161 19.51 -0.48 3.68
C GLY A 161 19.00 -0.51 2.24
N VAL A 162 17.86 0.13 1.98
CA VAL A 162 17.26 0.27 0.66
C VAL A 162 16.90 1.71 0.38
N TYR A 163 17.01 2.11 -0.91
CA TYR A 163 16.76 3.49 -1.32
C TYR A 163 15.40 3.60 -1.98
N THR A 164 14.58 4.56 -1.53
CA THR A 164 13.32 4.88 -2.20
C THR A 164 13.57 5.65 -3.50
N ARG A 165 12.81 5.31 -4.55
CA ARG A 165 12.82 6.09 -5.81
C ARG A 165 12.04 7.39 -5.67
N GLY A 166 11.00 7.43 -4.84
CA GLY A 166 10.20 8.60 -4.53
C GLY A 166 8.83 8.65 -5.16
N TYR A 167 8.38 7.63 -5.87
CA TYR A 167 7.04 7.58 -6.49
C TYR A 167 5.94 7.87 -5.49
N ARG A 168 6.01 7.24 -4.32
CA ARG A 168 4.98 7.34 -3.28
C ARG A 168 4.90 8.74 -2.67
N ILE A 169 6.04 9.30 -2.27
CA ILE A 169 6.07 10.65 -1.67
C ILE A 169 5.68 11.71 -2.69
N LEU A 170 6.23 11.66 -3.91
CA LEU A 170 5.94 12.63 -4.96
C LEU A 170 4.45 12.59 -5.38
N SER A 171 3.82 11.41 -5.37
CA SER A 171 2.40 11.27 -5.68
C SER A 171 1.47 11.94 -4.65
N LYS A 172 1.97 12.27 -3.45
CA LYS A 172 1.22 13.01 -2.40
C LYS A 172 1.24 14.52 -2.61
N ILE A 173 2.09 15.02 -3.50
CA ILE A 173 2.13 16.45 -3.84
C ILE A 173 0.83 16.83 -4.58
N PRO A 174 0.07 17.81 -4.09
CA PRO A 174 -1.19 18.19 -4.71
C PRO A 174 -1.04 18.56 -6.19
N ARG A 175 -1.94 18.06 -7.02
CA ARG A 175 -1.97 18.31 -8.48
C ARG A 175 -0.70 17.90 -9.22
N MET A 176 0.01 16.89 -8.71
CA MET A 176 1.18 16.31 -9.37
C MET A 176 0.73 15.24 -10.38
N PRO A 177 0.91 15.45 -11.69
CA PRO A 177 0.59 14.42 -12.68
C PRO A 177 1.56 13.25 -12.61
N SER A 178 1.06 12.04 -12.87
CA SER A 178 1.88 10.81 -12.78
C SER A 178 3.07 10.80 -13.75
N ASN A 179 2.92 11.38 -14.95
CA ASN A 179 4.01 11.50 -15.90
C ASN A 179 5.14 12.42 -15.39
N ILE A 180 4.84 13.46 -14.61
CA ILE A 180 5.85 14.32 -13.99
C ILE A 180 6.59 13.58 -12.87
N VAL A 181 5.86 12.79 -12.05
CA VAL A 181 6.50 11.92 -11.07
C VAL A 181 7.45 10.94 -11.75
N GLU A 182 7.04 10.34 -12.87
CA GLU A 182 7.87 9.42 -13.66
C GLU A 182 9.13 10.12 -14.17
N ASN A 183 9.00 11.31 -14.77
CA ASN A 183 10.14 12.09 -15.30
C ASN A 183 11.14 12.44 -14.19
N LEU A 184 10.65 12.86 -13.00
CA LEU A 184 11.51 13.14 -11.85
C LEU A 184 12.30 11.90 -11.41
N VAL A 185 11.61 10.77 -11.24
CA VAL A 185 12.24 9.54 -10.77
C VAL A 185 13.24 9.01 -11.81
N LEU A 186 12.93 9.10 -13.11
CA LEU A 186 13.85 8.69 -14.17
C LEU A 186 15.09 9.58 -14.23
N SER A 187 14.95 10.90 -14.01
CA SER A 187 16.05 11.86 -14.04
C SER A 187 16.99 11.71 -12.83
N TYR A 188 16.42 11.59 -11.64
CA TYR A 188 17.20 11.60 -10.40
C TYR A 188 17.49 10.22 -9.79
N LYS A 189 16.73 9.18 -10.17
CA LYS A 189 16.87 7.77 -9.77
C LYS A 189 16.66 7.48 -8.27
N SER A 190 16.78 8.44 -7.38
CA SER A 190 16.51 8.31 -5.95
C SER A 190 15.82 9.54 -5.39
N PHE A 191 14.98 9.33 -4.38
CA PHE A 191 14.26 10.39 -3.69
C PHE A 191 15.20 11.41 -3.03
N GLN A 192 16.32 10.96 -2.47
CA GLN A 192 17.30 11.84 -1.83
C GLN A 192 17.91 12.84 -2.82
N HIS A 193 18.17 12.43 -4.05
CA HIS A 193 18.64 13.34 -5.09
C HIS A 193 17.57 14.39 -5.45
N ILE A 194 16.29 13.99 -5.52
CA ILE A 194 15.17 14.92 -5.74
C ILE A 194 15.03 15.90 -4.58
N LEU A 195 15.17 15.40 -3.35
CA LEU A 195 15.10 16.21 -2.13
C LEU A 195 16.23 17.24 -2.06
N ALA A 196 17.44 16.88 -2.48
CA ALA A 196 18.63 17.75 -2.52
C ALA A 196 18.63 18.74 -3.70
N ALA A 197 17.97 18.41 -4.83
CA ALA A 197 17.96 19.25 -6.03
C ALA A 197 17.45 20.66 -5.74
N ASP A 198 18.05 21.67 -6.36
CA ASP A 198 17.57 23.04 -6.34
C ASP A 198 16.44 23.29 -7.38
N ILE A 199 15.90 24.49 -7.38
CA ILE A 199 14.78 24.86 -8.28
C ILE A 199 15.22 24.82 -9.74
N GLU A 200 16.43 25.27 -10.02
CA GLU A 200 17.00 25.34 -11.35
C GLU A 200 17.18 23.94 -11.96
N SER A 201 17.77 23.01 -11.19
CA SER A 201 17.92 21.61 -11.60
C SER A 201 16.57 20.89 -11.78
N LEU A 202 15.57 21.21 -10.97
CA LEU A 202 14.22 20.64 -11.13
C LEU A 202 13.52 21.19 -12.37
N ASP A 203 13.75 22.45 -12.76
CA ASP A 203 13.19 23.10 -13.95
C ASP A 203 13.69 22.46 -15.25
N GLU A 204 14.88 21.87 -15.23
CA GLU A 204 15.46 21.15 -16.39
C GLU A 204 14.74 19.82 -16.69
N VAL A 205 13.94 19.30 -15.77
CA VAL A 205 13.21 18.03 -15.97
C VAL A 205 12.02 18.27 -16.90
N ASP A 206 11.86 17.39 -17.89
CA ASP A 206 10.78 17.49 -18.88
C ASP A 206 9.39 17.62 -18.23
N GLY A 207 8.67 18.66 -18.64
CA GLY A 207 7.33 19.01 -18.14
C GLY A 207 7.33 19.72 -16.78
N ILE A 208 8.48 20.07 -16.21
CA ILE A 208 8.60 20.90 -15.01
C ILE A 208 9.07 22.29 -15.43
N GLY A 209 8.32 23.30 -15.09
CA GLY A 209 8.75 24.71 -15.18
C GLY A 209 8.97 25.26 -13.77
N GLU A 210 9.55 26.46 -13.68
CA GLU A 210 9.94 27.11 -12.42
C GLU A 210 8.83 27.09 -11.35
N VAL A 211 7.57 27.34 -11.73
CA VAL A 211 6.42 27.34 -10.80
C VAL A 211 6.21 25.96 -10.20
N ARG A 212 6.30 24.90 -11.00
CA ARG A 212 6.14 23.53 -10.52
C ARG A 212 7.34 23.10 -9.69
N ALA A 213 8.57 23.45 -10.07
CA ALA A 213 9.78 23.21 -9.29
C ALA A 213 9.67 23.82 -7.87
N ARG A 214 9.21 25.07 -7.78
CA ARG A 214 8.93 25.73 -6.48
C ARG A 214 7.86 24.99 -5.68
N THR A 215 6.79 24.55 -6.33
CA THR A 215 5.70 23.79 -5.67
C THR A 215 6.21 22.47 -5.12
N ILE A 216 7.04 21.74 -5.87
CA ILE A 216 7.67 20.48 -5.43
C ILE A 216 8.51 20.74 -4.17
N LYS A 217 9.44 21.68 -4.22
CA LYS A 217 10.31 22.01 -3.07
C LYS A 217 9.52 22.41 -1.84
N GLN A 218 8.52 23.27 -1.98
CA GLN A 218 7.68 23.70 -0.86
C GLN A 218 6.86 22.54 -0.27
N SER A 219 6.32 21.67 -1.12
CA SER A 219 5.54 20.51 -0.67
C SER A 219 6.42 19.52 0.08
N LEU A 220 7.58 19.16 -0.46
CA LEU A 220 8.53 18.26 0.20
C LEU A 220 9.02 18.83 1.54
N ARG A 221 9.32 20.12 1.60
CA ARG A 221 9.70 20.78 2.84
C ARG A 221 8.59 20.72 3.89
N ARG A 222 7.33 21.00 3.51
CA ARG A 222 6.18 20.92 4.43
C ARG A 222 5.97 19.49 4.96
N MET A 223 6.10 18.49 4.09
CA MET A 223 6.00 17.08 4.50
C MET A 223 7.10 16.72 5.50
N GLN A 224 8.33 17.16 5.27
CA GLN A 224 9.46 16.92 6.19
C GLN A 224 9.24 17.62 7.54
N GLU A 225 8.78 18.85 7.54
CA GLU A 225 8.48 19.62 8.77
C GLU A 225 7.38 18.94 9.60
N GLN A 226 6.33 18.36 8.97
CA GLN A 226 5.28 17.63 9.67
C GLN A 226 5.83 16.45 10.47
N PHE A 227 6.74 15.66 9.91
CA PHE A 227 7.33 14.51 10.62
C PHE A 227 8.17 14.95 11.84
N VAL A 228 8.82 16.11 11.76
CA VAL A 228 9.58 16.64 12.90
C VAL A 228 8.65 17.08 14.04
N PHE A 229 7.49 17.68 13.71
CA PHE A 229 6.52 18.12 14.73
C PHE A 229 5.78 16.95 15.38
N ASP A 230 5.40 15.94 14.61
CA ASP A 230 4.69 14.77 15.15
C ASP A 230 5.55 13.98 16.15
N ASN A 231 6.88 14.02 16.01
CA ASN A 231 7.83 13.37 16.92
C ASN A 231 8.16 14.18 18.19
N ILE A 232 7.83 15.49 18.24
CA ILE A 232 8.08 16.34 19.41
C ILE A 232 6.90 16.30 20.40
N VAL A 233 5.72 15.85 19.95
CA VAL A 233 4.46 15.88 20.73
C VAL A 233 4.12 14.53 21.38
N VAL A 234 4.99 13.52 21.30
CA VAL A 234 4.79 12.20 21.95
C VAL A 234 5.54 12.14 23.29
#